data_7243caf67d9fd263fac563c7b8eb0698
#
_entry.id   7243caf67d9fd263fac563c7b8eb0698
#
_cell.length_a   1.000
_cell.length_b   1.000
_cell.length_c   1.000
_cell.angle_alpha   90.00
_cell.angle_beta   90.00
_cell.angle_gamma   90.00
#
_symmetry.space_group_name_H-M   'P 1'
#
loop_
_entity.id
_entity.type
_entity.pdbx_description
1 polymer ?
#
loop_
_entity_poly.entity_id
_entity_poly.type
_entity_poly.pdbx_seq_one_letter_code
_entity_poly.pdbx_strand_id
1 'polypeptide(L)'
;MRELLYKDAIREAMDEELARAERVFLIGEDVGIFGGSFKCSVGLRDKYGDMRCKDAPISEAGIVGTGVGAAIVGMRPIVEIMYADFLLVCMDQICNQAAKINYMSGGQIHVPLVIRTPMGGGRALAAQHSQCLHAW
;
A
#
# COMPACT_ATOMS: atom_id res chain seq x y z
N MET A 1 7.40 -6.19 28.27
CA MET A 1 6.87 -6.38 26.88
C MET A 1 5.92 -5.22 26.63
N ARG A 2 6.05 -4.49 25.49
CA ARG A 2 5.15 -3.37 25.17
C ARG A 2 3.91 -3.92 24.46
N GLU A 3 2.72 -3.60 24.94
CA GLU A 3 1.48 -3.94 24.26
C GLU A 3 1.12 -2.84 23.26
N LEU A 4 0.80 -3.23 22.03
CA LEU A 4 0.40 -2.34 20.95
C LEU A 4 -0.88 -2.85 20.29
N LEU A 5 -1.71 -1.94 19.84
CA LEU A 5 -2.75 -2.30 18.89
C LEU A 5 -2.11 -2.65 17.54
N TYR A 6 -2.69 -3.61 16.83
CA TYR A 6 -2.17 -4.06 15.53
C TYR A 6 -2.00 -2.90 14.51
N LYS A 7 -2.96 -1.98 14.46
CA LYS A 7 -2.88 -0.77 13.61
C LYS A 7 -1.71 0.14 13.97
N ASP A 8 -1.37 0.23 15.28
CA ASP A 8 -0.28 1.10 15.74
C ASP A 8 1.08 0.45 15.45
N ALA A 9 1.18 -0.87 15.50
CA ALA A 9 2.39 -1.59 15.07
C ALA A 9 2.65 -1.40 13.56
N ILE A 10 1.59 -1.45 12.72
CA ILE A 10 1.71 -1.15 11.29
C ILE A 10 2.16 0.29 11.07
N ARG A 11 1.56 1.25 11.79
CA ARG A 11 1.93 2.67 11.68
C ARG A 11 3.39 2.89 12.07
N GLU A 12 3.84 2.28 13.15
CA GLU A 12 5.22 2.38 13.63
C GLU A 12 6.21 1.85 12.57
N ALA A 13 5.93 0.69 11.98
CA ALA A 13 6.77 0.15 10.91
C ALA A 13 6.84 1.09 9.68
N MET A 14 5.72 1.69 9.29
CA MET A 14 5.73 2.69 8.21
C MET A 14 6.48 3.97 8.59
N ASP A 15 6.34 4.43 9.84
CA ASP A 15 7.06 5.59 10.36
C ASP A 15 8.58 5.36 10.36
N GLU A 16 9.02 4.19 10.80
CA GLU A 16 10.43 3.80 10.79
C GLU A 16 11.00 3.76 9.37
N GLU A 17 10.28 3.18 8.41
CA GLU A 17 10.73 3.11 7.02
C GLU A 17 10.74 4.48 6.33
N LEU A 18 9.75 5.32 6.58
CA LEU A 18 9.72 6.70 6.09
C LEU A 18 10.87 7.53 6.68
N ALA A 19 11.21 7.33 7.96
CA ALA A 19 12.34 8.00 8.60
C ALA A 19 13.68 7.50 8.05
N ARG A 20 13.80 6.19 7.79
CA ARG A 20 15.04 5.53 7.37
C ARG A 20 15.47 5.90 5.95
N ALA A 21 14.52 6.12 5.04
CA ALA A 21 14.85 6.31 3.63
C ALA A 21 13.94 7.31 2.92
N GLU A 22 14.52 8.32 2.30
CA GLU A 22 13.79 9.35 1.54
C GLU A 22 13.01 8.79 0.33
N ARG A 23 13.43 7.65 -0.20
CA ARG A 23 12.77 6.98 -1.32
C ARG A 23 11.49 6.23 -0.95
N VAL A 24 11.23 6.04 0.35
CA VAL A 24 9.99 5.42 0.81
C VAL A 24 8.87 6.45 0.78
N PHE A 25 7.72 6.09 0.25
CA PHE A 25 6.51 6.90 0.33
C PHE A 25 5.26 6.00 0.45
N LEU A 26 4.22 6.54 1.02
CA LEU A 26 2.91 5.91 1.16
C LEU A 26 1.94 6.50 0.15
N ILE A 27 1.17 5.67 -0.52
CA ILE A 27 0.08 6.09 -1.40
C ILE A 27 -1.15 5.19 -1.20
N GLY A 28 -2.32 5.77 -1.17
CA GLY A 28 -3.59 5.06 -1.04
C GLY A 28 -4.75 6.01 -0.85
N GLU A 29 -5.93 5.46 -0.62
CA GLU A 29 -7.14 6.24 -0.36
C GLU A 29 -7.13 6.78 1.07
N ASP A 30 -7.28 8.10 1.21
CA ASP A 30 -7.35 8.80 2.51
C ASP A 30 -6.18 8.52 3.48
N VAL A 31 -5.05 8.03 2.98
CA VAL A 31 -3.89 7.68 3.82
C VAL A 31 -3.17 8.90 4.40
N GLY A 32 -3.33 10.05 3.77
CA GLY A 32 -2.71 11.31 4.16
C GLY A 32 -3.50 12.03 5.25
N ILE A 33 -4.44 12.89 4.87
CA ILE A 33 -5.17 13.78 5.80
C ILE A 33 -5.98 12.98 6.83
N PHE A 34 -6.71 11.96 6.36
CA PHE A 34 -7.58 11.17 7.21
C PHE A 34 -6.83 10.12 8.04
N GLY A 35 -5.60 9.75 7.64
CA GLY A 35 -4.78 8.74 8.29
C GLY A 35 -5.20 7.32 8.00
N GLY A 36 -5.83 7.10 6.84
CA GLY A 36 -6.37 5.81 6.41
C GLY A 36 -7.68 5.43 7.11
N SER A 37 -8.51 4.63 6.47
CA SER A 37 -9.79 4.17 7.03
C SER A 37 -9.62 3.34 8.30
N PHE A 38 -8.49 2.66 8.45
CA PHE A 38 -8.15 1.87 9.63
C PHE A 38 -7.18 2.59 10.58
N LYS A 39 -6.90 3.87 10.32
CA LYS A 39 -6.03 4.73 11.14
C LYS A 39 -4.60 4.21 11.29
N CYS A 40 -4.12 3.47 10.29
CA CYS A 40 -2.75 2.96 10.26
C CYS A 40 -1.72 4.01 9.83
N SER A 41 -2.15 5.15 9.27
CA SER A 41 -1.25 6.21 8.78
C SER A 41 -1.45 7.57 9.44
N VAL A 42 -2.20 7.62 10.56
CA VAL A 42 -2.45 8.86 11.30
C VAL A 42 -1.14 9.57 11.65
N GLY A 43 -1.05 10.87 11.31
CA GLY A 43 0.08 11.74 11.63
C GLY A 43 1.32 11.56 10.73
N LEU A 44 1.36 10.55 9.86
CA LEU A 44 2.50 10.36 8.97
C LEU A 44 2.64 11.51 7.95
N ARG A 45 1.52 12.01 7.42
CA ARG A 45 1.55 13.15 6.51
C ARG A 45 2.04 14.43 7.17
N ASP A 46 1.62 14.69 8.41
CA ASP A 46 2.06 15.88 9.16
C ASP A 46 3.58 15.83 9.40
N LYS A 47 4.13 14.63 9.58
CA LYS A 47 5.55 14.42 9.85
C LYS A 47 6.41 14.44 8.58
N TYR A 48 5.94 13.86 7.47
CA TYR A 48 6.74 13.63 6.25
C TYR A 48 6.29 14.42 5.03
N GLY A 49 5.17 15.12 5.11
CA GLY A 49 4.62 15.91 4.02
C GLY A 49 3.79 15.11 3.02
N ASP A 50 3.06 15.85 2.18
CA ASP A 50 2.13 15.31 1.19
C ASP A 50 2.82 14.62 0.00
N MET A 51 4.09 14.93 -0.24
CA MET A 51 4.88 14.23 -1.25
C MET A 51 5.26 12.81 -0.81
N ARG A 52 5.34 12.56 0.49
CA ARG A 52 5.71 11.27 1.07
C ARG A 52 4.49 10.46 1.57
N CYS A 53 3.35 11.10 1.82
CA CYS A 53 2.09 10.46 2.22
C CYS A 53 0.97 11.01 1.33
N LYS A 54 0.71 10.31 0.22
CA LYS A 54 -0.13 10.79 -0.87
C LYS A 54 -1.54 10.19 -0.80
N ASP A 55 -2.53 11.07 -0.72
CA ASP A 55 -3.91 10.68 -1.00
C ASP A 55 -4.12 10.46 -2.50
N ALA A 56 -4.84 9.43 -2.82
CA ALA A 56 -5.26 9.10 -4.18
C ALA A 56 -6.78 8.95 -4.26
N PRO A 57 -7.41 9.30 -5.38
CA PRO A 57 -8.81 8.96 -5.59
C PRO A 57 -8.98 7.44 -5.69
N ILE A 58 -10.20 6.95 -5.51
CA ILE A 58 -10.53 5.54 -5.67
C ILE A 58 -10.19 5.09 -7.10
N SER A 59 -9.09 4.36 -7.24
CA SER A 59 -8.61 3.85 -8.52
C SER A 59 -7.49 2.83 -8.27
N GLU A 60 -7.83 1.64 -7.85
CA GLU A 60 -6.86 0.64 -7.36
C GLU A 60 -5.81 0.29 -8.41
N ALA A 61 -6.22 0.14 -9.68
CA ALA A 61 -5.29 -0.06 -10.79
C ALA A 61 -4.32 1.13 -10.98
N GLY A 62 -4.82 2.36 -10.81
CA GLY A 62 -4.01 3.58 -10.86
C GLY A 62 -3.05 3.69 -9.68
N ILE A 63 -3.51 3.38 -8.47
CA ILE A 63 -2.72 3.41 -7.24
C ILE A 63 -1.56 2.42 -7.33
N VAL A 64 -1.86 1.14 -7.64
CA VAL A 64 -0.82 0.10 -7.76
C VAL A 64 0.09 0.38 -8.96
N GLY A 65 -0.46 0.82 -10.10
CA GLY A 65 0.33 1.19 -11.28
C GLY A 65 1.31 2.33 -11.00
N THR A 66 0.90 3.34 -10.23
CA THR A 66 1.78 4.42 -9.75
C THR A 66 2.89 3.87 -8.87
N GLY A 67 2.55 2.95 -7.95
CA GLY A 67 3.54 2.27 -7.11
C GLY A 67 4.56 1.48 -7.93
N VAL A 68 4.09 0.69 -8.89
CA VAL A 68 4.97 -0.08 -9.81
C VAL A 68 5.90 0.85 -10.59
N GLY A 69 5.35 1.90 -11.22
CA GLY A 69 6.13 2.87 -11.98
C GLY A 69 7.18 3.58 -11.12
N ALA A 70 6.81 4.01 -9.92
CA ALA A 70 7.73 4.63 -8.98
C ALA A 70 8.85 3.66 -8.54
N ALA A 71 8.51 2.39 -8.30
CA ALA A 71 9.49 1.37 -7.93
C ALA A 71 10.50 1.10 -9.06
N ILE A 72 10.05 1.08 -10.30
CA ILE A 72 10.91 0.93 -11.50
C ILE A 72 11.99 2.02 -11.56
N VAL A 73 11.66 3.24 -11.17
CA VAL A 73 12.62 4.38 -11.17
C VAL A 73 13.36 4.54 -9.84
N GLY A 74 13.30 3.53 -8.97
CA GLY A 74 14.14 3.44 -7.77
C GLY A 74 13.51 3.94 -6.47
N MET A 75 12.23 4.30 -6.46
CA MET A 75 11.48 4.56 -5.22
C MET A 75 11.12 3.26 -4.50
N ARG A 76 10.66 3.37 -3.26
CA ARG A 76 10.21 2.24 -2.42
C ARG A 76 8.80 2.51 -1.91
N PRO A 77 7.79 2.34 -2.74
CA PRO A 77 6.42 2.63 -2.39
C PRO A 77 5.82 1.61 -1.41
N ILE A 78 5.03 2.13 -0.48
CA ILE A 78 4.05 1.40 0.30
C ILE A 78 2.68 1.78 -0.27
N VAL A 79 2.00 0.81 -0.85
CA VAL A 79 0.70 1.01 -1.48
C VAL A 79 -0.38 0.45 -0.58
N GLU A 80 -1.36 1.25 -0.23
CA GLU A 80 -2.54 0.80 0.50
C GLU A 80 -3.73 0.64 -0.44
N ILE A 81 -4.32 -0.56 -0.45
CA ILE A 81 -5.58 -0.85 -1.12
C ILE A 81 -6.65 -1.11 -0.06
N MET A 82 -7.75 -0.44 -0.19
CA MET A 82 -8.87 -0.52 0.74
C MET A 82 -9.72 -1.74 0.44
N TYR A 83 -9.46 -2.80 1.23
CA TYR A 83 -9.91 -4.19 1.18
C TYR A 83 -9.24 -5.05 0.10
N ALA A 84 -8.88 -6.25 0.53
CA ALA A 84 -8.27 -7.27 -0.34
C ALA A 84 -9.19 -7.65 -1.50
N ASP A 85 -10.49 -7.50 -1.35
CA ASP A 85 -11.50 -7.68 -2.39
C ASP A 85 -11.16 -6.90 -3.66
N PHE A 86 -10.62 -5.68 -3.51
CA PHE A 86 -10.28 -4.80 -4.62
C PHE A 86 -8.86 -5.00 -5.17
N LEU A 87 -8.09 -5.94 -4.63
CA LEU A 87 -6.88 -6.42 -5.32
C LEU A 87 -7.22 -7.00 -6.69
N LEU A 88 -8.43 -7.52 -6.86
CA LEU A 88 -8.91 -8.04 -8.15
C LEU A 88 -8.96 -6.96 -9.22
N VAL A 89 -9.26 -5.71 -8.86
CA VAL A 89 -9.31 -4.56 -9.78
C VAL A 89 -7.91 -4.18 -10.29
N CYS A 90 -6.87 -4.43 -9.49
CA CYS A 90 -5.48 -4.08 -9.82
C CYS A 90 -4.58 -5.33 -10.03
N MET A 91 -5.18 -6.48 -10.27
CA MET A 91 -4.43 -7.75 -10.40
C MET A 91 -3.49 -7.74 -11.61
N ASP A 92 -3.80 -7.03 -12.69
CA ASP A 92 -2.90 -6.84 -13.82
C ASP A 92 -1.59 -6.16 -13.39
N GLN A 93 -1.69 -5.06 -12.63
CA GLN A 93 -0.52 -4.32 -12.14
C GLN A 93 0.33 -5.17 -11.18
N ILE A 94 -0.31 -6.06 -10.41
CA ILE A 94 0.38 -6.98 -9.49
C ILE A 94 1.02 -8.13 -10.27
N CYS A 95 0.22 -8.89 -11.03
CA CYS A 95 0.65 -10.16 -11.62
C CYS A 95 1.40 -10.01 -12.94
N ASN A 96 1.02 -9.04 -13.78
CA ASN A 96 1.65 -8.85 -15.08
C ASN A 96 2.78 -7.82 -15.07
N GLN A 97 2.69 -6.81 -14.22
CA GLN A 97 3.71 -5.77 -14.13
C GLN A 97 4.69 -6.06 -12.98
N ALA A 98 4.27 -5.90 -11.73
CA ALA A 98 5.18 -6.00 -10.58
C ALA A 98 5.91 -7.35 -10.52
N ALA A 99 5.19 -8.45 -10.69
CA ALA A 99 5.76 -9.79 -10.55
C ALA A 99 6.65 -10.22 -11.73
N LYS A 100 6.45 -9.65 -12.94
CA LYS A 100 7.11 -10.16 -14.15
C LYS A 100 8.17 -9.24 -14.74
N ILE A 101 8.13 -7.94 -14.44
CA ILE A 101 9.00 -6.96 -15.12
C ILE A 101 10.49 -7.23 -14.90
N ASN A 102 10.86 -7.76 -13.73
CA ASN A 102 12.25 -8.15 -13.48
C ASN A 102 12.72 -9.23 -14.48
N TYR A 103 11.91 -10.26 -14.66
CA TYR A 103 12.20 -11.32 -15.63
C TYR A 103 12.20 -10.79 -17.07
N MET A 104 11.18 -10.00 -17.44
CA MET A 104 11.04 -9.45 -18.79
C MET A 104 12.17 -8.48 -19.17
N SER A 105 12.76 -7.82 -18.18
CA SER A 105 13.91 -6.91 -18.39
C SER A 105 15.27 -7.61 -18.33
N GLY A 106 15.31 -8.93 -18.21
CA GLY A 106 16.55 -9.68 -18.03
C GLY A 106 17.25 -9.36 -16.70
N GLY A 107 16.49 -9.06 -15.65
CA GLY A 107 17.02 -8.75 -14.33
C GLY A 107 17.44 -7.29 -14.12
N GLN A 108 17.29 -6.43 -15.12
CA GLN A 108 17.73 -5.04 -15.03
C GLN A 108 16.81 -4.14 -14.20
N ILE A 109 15.52 -4.48 -14.13
CA ILE A 109 14.52 -3.70 -13.42
C ILE A 109 14.07 -4.45 -12.16
N HIS A 110 14.09 -3.76 -11.03
CA HIS A 110 13.55 -4.25 -9.75
C HIS A 110 12.34 -3.44 -9.35
N VAL A 111 11.38 -4.11 -8.69
CA VAL A 111 10.15 -3.48 -8.20
C VAL A 111 10.04 -3.69 -6.69
N PRO A 112 10.78 -2.92 -5.87
CA PRO A 112 10.72 -3.00 -4.41
C PRO A 112 9.43 -2.33 -3.89
N LEU A 113 8.31 -3.01 -4.04
CA LEU A 113 6.97 -2.56 -3.73
C LEU A 113 6.40 -3.34 -2.56
N VAL A 114 5.75 -2.66 -1.64
CA VAL A 114 4.89 -3.26 -0.60
C VAL A 114 3.45 -2.88 -0.89
N ILE A 115 2.57 -3.86 -0.98
CA ILE A 115 1.12 -3.65 -1.04
C ILE A 115 0.53 -4.15 0.27
N ARG A 116 -0.19 -3.28 0.97
CA ARG A 116 -0.92 -3.63 2.18
C ARG A 116 -2.41 -3.43 1.99
N THR A 117 -3.19 -4.32 2.60
CA THR A 117 -4.65 -4.29 2.50
C THR A 117 -5.29 -4.94 3.73
N PRO A 118 -6.40 -4.43 4.25
CA PRO A 118 -7.23 -5.14 5.21
C PRO A 118 -8.04 -6.23 4.51
N MET A 119 -8.34 -7.31 5.22
CA MET A 119 -9.04 -8.47 4.69
C MET A 119 -9.95 -9.11 5.72
N GLY A 120 -11.02 -9.75 5.26
CA GLY A 120 -11.91 -10.56 6.09
C GLY A 120 -13.15 -9.83 6.60
N GLY A 121 -14.02 -10.58 7.25
CA GLY A 121 -15.30 -10.12 7.79
C GLY A 121 -15.20 -9.38 9.13
N GLY A 122 -16.35 -9.16 9.76
CA GLY A 122 -16.46 -8.60 11.11
C GLY A 122 -16.88 -7.13 11.19
N ARG A 123 -17.06 -6.45 10.03
CA ARG A 123 -17.48 -5.05 9.98
C ARG A 123 -18.86 -4.82 9.36
N ALA A 124 -19.60 -5.89 9.07
CA ALA A 124 -20.93 -5.82 8.43
C ALA A 124 -20.95 -5.02 7.11
N LEU A 125 -19.89 -5.15 6.28
CA LEU A 125 -19.71 -4.42 5.02
C LEU A 125 -20.18 -5.23 3.80
N ALA A 126 -20.97 -6.26 4.02
CA ALA A 126 -21.51 -7.16 3.00
C ALA A 126 -20.42 -7.94 2.23
N ALA A 127 -20.82 -8.57 1.12
CA ALA A 127 -20.00 -9.57 0.42
C ALA A 127 -18.73 -9.00 -0.22
N GLN A 128 -18.80 -7.78 -0.75
CA GLN A 128 -17.71 -7.17 -1.52
C GLN A 128 -16.56 -6.60 -0.67
N HIS A 129 -16.68 -6.60 0.67
CA HIS A 129 -15.69 -6.04 1.59
C HIS A 129 -15.36 -7.02 2.74
N SER A 130 -15.62 -8.29 2.55
CA SER A 130 -15.51 -9.29 3.63
C SER A 130 -14.88 -10.59 3.17
N GLN A 131 -14.32 -10.62 1.97
CA GLN A 131 -13.70 -11.80 1.42
C GLN A 131 -12.34 -12.08 2.08
N CYS A 132 -11.94 -13.35 2.03
CA CYS A 132 -10.67 -13.82 2.55
C CYS A 132 -9.95 -14.52 1.41
N LEU A 133 -9.05 -13.81 0.73
CA LEU A 133 -8.49 -14.20 -0.55
C LEU A 133 -7.09 -14.83 -0.44
N HIS A 134 -6.80 -15.51 0.67
CA HIS A 134 -5.47 -16.10 0.93
C HIS A 134 -5.00 -17.08 -0.16
N ALA A 135 -5.92 -17.73 -0.85
CA ALA A 135 -5.59 -18.70 -1.89
C ALA A 135 -5.19 -18.07 -3.24
N TRP A 136 -5.31 -16.77 -3.37
CA TRP A 136 -4.97 -16.03 -4.58
C TRP A 136 -3.50 -15.62 -4.59
#